data_b45bd38023c6159d975c01cfd5be8730
#
_entry.id   b45bd38023c6159d975c01cfd5be8730
#
_cell.length_a   1.000
_cell.length_b   1.000
_cell.length_c   1.000
_cell.angle_alpha   90.00
_cell.angle_beta   90.00
_cell.angle_gamma   90.00
#
_symmetry.space_group_name_H-M   'P 1'
#
loop_
_entity.id
_entity.type
_entity.pdbx_description
1 polymer ?
#
loop_
_entity_poly.entity_id
_entity_poly.type
_entity_poly.pdbx_seq_one_letter_code
_entity_poly.pdbx_strand_id
1 'polypeptide(L)'
;AKFISASKAKELVKTISEFCSIYQAEELQKEVFLCDRVKTTRNNILLTVGIIYSAMATKQDGKPHTPQKITFKYLKYALQNKREQVERRKGATYKVSPYKLLINDGNYYLLAFDDRYQEIRRYRVDRMKEVKAIDEPREGAKVFAELDMESYTRRVFSMFGGKQKRVSIRFINQLLDTAIERFGTSPDVFYRQDDEKHFVVTADVEVSDQFFAWVCGFRKRAAIINPPDVVESMKKFLEDIETRYQDDEN
;
A
#
# COMPACT_ATOMS: atom_id res chain seq x y z
N ALA A 1 -14.33 -5.52 -0.84
CA ALA A 1 -13.24 -5.12 -1.72
C ALA A 1 -13.25 -3.61 -1.95
N LYS A 2 -12.17 -2.90 -1.58
CA LYS A 2 -12.08 -1.43 -1.70
C LYS A 2 -11.90 -0.95 -3.16
N PHE A 3 -11.51 -1.85 -4.05
CA PHE A 3 -11.18 -1.55 -5.44
C PHE A 3 -12.36 -1.70 -6.43
N ILE A 4 -13.53 -2.16 -5.99
CA ILE A 4 -14.73 -2.20 -6.83
C ILE A 4 -15.74 -1.17 -6.36
N SER A 5 -16.50 -0.57 -7.31
CA SER A 5 -17.55 0.37 -6.99
C SER A 5 -18.70 -0.30 -6.22
N ALA A 6 -19.50 0.50 -5.53
CA ALA A 6 -20.66 -0.03 -4.80
C ALA A 6 -21.66 -0.75 -5.74
N SER A 7 -21.85 -0.23 -6.97
CA SER A 7 -22.70 -0.87 -7.99
C SER A 7 -22.16 -2.24 -8.40
N LYS A 8 -20.86 -2.34 -8.70
CA LYS A 8 -20.22 -3.64 -9.04
C LYS A 8 -20.19 -4.61 -7.87
N ALA A 9 -20.04 -4.13 -6.63
CA ALA A 9 -20.13 -5.00 -5.46
C ALA A 9 -21.55 -5.58 -5.30
N LYS A 10 -22.61 -4.78 -5.52
CA LYS A 10 -24.00 -5.26 -5.53
C LYS A 10 -24.25 -6.25 -6.66
N GLU A 11 -23.75 -5.97 -7.85
CA GLU A 11 -23.84 -6.88 -9.00
C GLU A 11 -23.17 -8.22 -8.70
N LEU A 12 -21.96 -8.21 -8.09
CA LEU A 12 -21.27 -9.42 -7.66
C LEU A 12 -22.09 -10.24 -6.66
N VAL A 13 -22.67 -9.58 -5.63
CA VAL A 13 -23.55 -10.25 -4.65
C VAL A 13 -24.73 -10.88 -5.36
N LYS A 14 -25.37 -10.17 -6.32
CA LYS A 14 -26.48 -10.71 -7.12
C LYS A 14 -26.03 -11.94 -7.92
N THR A 15 -24.91 -11.86 -8.62
CA THR A 15 -24.37 -12.98 -9.41
C THR A 15 -24.07 -14.19 -8.52
N ILE A 16 -23.46 -14.00 -7.33
CA ILE A 16 -23.24 -15.09 -6.39
C ILE A 16 -24.56 -15.69 -5.92
N SER A 17 -25.59 -14.87 -5.68
CA SER A 17 -26.90 -15.32 -5.29
C SER A 17 -27.58 -16.22 -6.35
N GLU A 18 -27.24 -16.06 -7.63
CA GLU A 18 -27.74 -16.91 -8.72
C GLU A 18 -27.21 -18.36 -8.67
N PHE A 19 -26.10 -18.60 -7.97
CA PHE A 19 -25.51 -19.92 -7.73
C PHE A 19 -25.98 -20.58 -6.42
N CYS A 20 -26.84 -19.91 -5.65
CA CYS A 20 -27.35 -20.36 -4.37
C CYS A 20 -28.82 -20.80 -4.47
N SER A 21 -29.29 -21.59 -3.49
CA SER A 21 -30.73 -21.79 -3.35
C SER A 21 -31.45 -20.49 -3.02
N ILE A 22 -32.75 -20.41 -3.28
CA ILE A 22 -33.56 -19.20 -3.03
C ILE A 22 -33.40 -18.73 -1.57
N TYR A 23 -33.41 -19.65 -0.60
CA TYR A 23 -33.24 -19.35 0.81
C TYR A 23 -31.84 -18.80 1.14
N GLN A 24 -30.80 -19.40 0.57
CA GLN A 24 -29.42 -18.92 0.75
C GLN A 24 -29.19 -17.57 0.06
N ALA A 25 -29.83 -17.33 -1.09
CA ALA A 25 -29.74 -16.06 -1.81
C ALA A 25 -30.38 -14.92 -1.00
N GLU A 26 -31.56 -15.16 -0.37
CA GLU A 26 -32.20 -14.20 0.51
C GLU A 26 -31.37 -13.88 1.75
N GLU A 27 -30.81 -14.90 2.41
CA GLU A 27 -29.88 -14.71 3.54
C GLU A 27 -28.63 -13.93 3.12
N LEU A 28 -27.99 -14.31 2.02
CA LEU A 28 -26.80 -13.60 1.51
C LEU A 28 -27.07 -12.11 1.26
N GLN A 29 -28.24 -11.77 0.71
CA GLN A 29 -28.61 -10.39 0.46
C GLN A 29 -28.91 -9.60 1.73
N LYS A 30 -29.41 -10.25 2.78
CA LYS A 30 -29.67 -9.63 4.09
C LYS A 30 -28.37 -9.45 4.89
N GLU A 31 -27.50 -10.45 4.89
CA GLU A 31 -26.27 -10.49 5.69
C GLU A 31 -25.11 -9.69 5.10
N VAL A 32 -25.07 -9.47 3.77
CA VAL A 32 -23.98 -8.71 3.13
C VAL A 32 -24.20 -7.22 3.24
N PHE A 33 -23.62 -6.61 4.27
CA PHE A 33 -23.60 -5.18 4.43
C PHE A 33 -22.37 -4.56 3.74
N LEU A 34 -22.63 -3.69 2.75
CA LEU A 34 -21.59 -2.94 2.07
C LEU A 34 -21.25 -1.68 2.89
N CYS A 35 -20.20 -1.75 3.72
CA CYS A 35 -19.72 -0.59 4.46
C CYS A 35 -19.49 0.61 3.53
N ASP A 36 -20.04 1.76 3.92
CA ASP A 36 -20.00 3.03 3.16
C ASP A 36 -18.64 3.73 3.36
N ARG A 37 -17.55 3.04 2.94
CA ARG A 37 -16.24 3.69 2.82
C ARG A 37 -16.12 4.34 1.46
N VAL A 38 -15.30 5.39 1.37
CA VAL A 38 -15.00 6.04 0.09
C VAL A 38 -14.48 4.98 -0.88
N LYS A 39 -15.36 4.50 -1.74
CA LYS A 39 -15.02 3.62 -2.85
C LYS A 39 -14.69 4.48 -4.05
N THR A 40 -13.77 4.01 -4.87
CA THR A 40 -13.52 4.68 -6.14
C THR A 40 -14.81 4.80 -6.94
N THR A 41 -15.09 5.97 -7.46
CA THR A 41 -16.21 6.19 -8.38
C THR A 41 -15.92 5.64 -9.77
N ARG A 42 -14.71 5.15 -10.01
CA ARG A 42 -14.27 4.65 -11.32
C ARG A 42 -14.59 3.18 -11.51
N ASN A 43 -15.46 2.90 -12.46
CA ASN A 43 -15.81 1.54 -12.85
C ASN A 43 -14.68 0.78 -13.63
N ASN A 44 -13.57 1.46 -13.97
CA ASN A 44 -12.57 0.98 -14.92
C ASN A 44 -11.25 0.52 -14.31
N ILE A 45 -11.18 0.27 -12.99
CA ILE A 45 -9.91 -0.16 -12.35
C ILE A 45 -9.42 -1.48 -12.94
N LEU A 46 -10.30 -2.44 -13.15
CA LEU A 46 -9.93 -3.74 -13.71
C LEU A 46 -9.42 -3.60 -15.15
N LEU A 47 -10.00 -2.68 -15.93
CA LEU A 47 -9.49 -2.37 -17.28
C LEU A 47 -8.08 -1.74 -17.20
N THR A 48 -7.88 -0.81 -16.28
CA THR A 48 -6.56 -0.21 -16.01
C THR A 48 -5.55 -1.26 -15.58
N VAL A 49 -5.92 -2.18 -14.68
CA VAL A 49 -5.09 -3.33 -14.29
C VAL A 49 -4.75 -4.19 -15.49
N GLY A 50 -5.71 -4.46 -16.38
CA GLY A 50 -5.50 -5.21 -17.61
C GLY A 50 -4.49 -4.55 -18.54
N ILE A 51 -4.58 -3.24 -18.77
CA ILE A 51 -3.62 -2.47 -19.57
C ILE A 51 -2.20 -2.56 -18.96
N ILE A 52 -2.09 -2.34 -17.65
CA ILE A 52 -0.80 -2.43 -16.94
C ILE A 52 -0.24 -3.84 -17.06
N TYR A 53 -1.07 -4.87 -16.87
CA TYR A 53 -0.65 -6.27 -16.98
C TYR A 53 -0.13 -6.59 -18.39
N SER A 54 -0.84 -6.17 -19.44
CA SER A 54 -0.43 -6.35 -20.83
C SER A 54 0.91 -5.66 -21.13
N ALA A 55 1.11 -4.44 -20.60
CA ALA A 55 2.38 -3.71 -20.76
C ALA A 55 3.56 -4.39 -20.05
N MET A 56 3.31 -5.15 -18.97
CA MET A 56 4.35 -5.92 -18.26
C MET A 56 4.63 -7.29 -18.89
N ALA A 57 3.77 -7.77 -19.77
CA ALA A 57 3.84 -9.13 -20.30
C ALA A 57 5.14 -9.35 -21.11
N THR A 58 5.74 -10.54 -20.94
CA THR A 58 6.88 -11.00 -21.75
C THR A 58 6.45 -11.90 -22.91
N LYS A 59 5.16 -12.29 -22.91
CA LYS A 59 4.52 -13.05 -23.99
C LYS A 59 3.12 -12.49 -24.22
N GLN A 60 2.74 -12.36 -25.48
CA GLN A 60 1.38 -11.98 -25.88
C GLN A 60 0.95 -12.94 -27.00
N ASP A 61 -0.23 -13.56 -26.86
CA ASP A 61 -0.75 -14.58 -27.78
C ASP A 61 0.26 -15.70 -28.09
N GLY A 62 1.00 -16.13 -27.03
CA GLY A 62 2.02 -17.17 -27.13
C GLY A 62 3.35 -16.74 -27.76
N LYS A 63 3.46 -15.51 -28.26
CA LYS A 63 4.68 -14.96 -28.87
C LYS A 63 5.49 -14.13 -27.88
N PRO A 64 6.82 -14.05 -28.00
CA PRO A 64 7.64 -13.15 -27.22
C PRO A 64 7.15 -11.69 -27.36
N HIS A 65 7.03 -10.99 -26.24
CA HIS A 65 6.63 -9.59 -26.18
C HIS A 65 7.64 -8.83 -25.33
N THR A 66 8.05 -7.65 -25.78
CA THR A 66 8.92 -6.77 -25.01
C THR A 66 8.08 -5.94 -24.06
N PRO A 67 8.29 -6.04 -22.74
CA PRO A 67 7.57 -5.20 -21.78
C PRO A 67 7.76 -3.71 -22.08
N GLN A 68 6.66 -2.97 -22.04
CA GLN A 68 6.58 -1.58 -22.47
C GLN A 68 6.39 -0.62 -21.30
N LYS A 69 6.74 0.64 -21.52
CA LYS A 69 6.37 1.74 -20.64
C LYS A 69 4.87 2.04 -20.73
N ILE A 70 4.36 2.67 -19.69
CA ILE A 70 2.99 3.21 -19.66
C ILE A 70 3.01 4.69 -19.39
N THR A 71 1.96 5.36 -19.88
CA THR A 71 1.67 6.77 -19.54
C THR A 71 0.33 6.88 -18.85
N PHE A 72 0.18 7.87 -17.98
CA PHE A 72 -1.08 8.17 -17.29
C PHE A 72 -1.08 9.58 -16.70
N LYS A 73 -2.26 10.09 -16.38
CA LYS A 73 -2.45 11.24 -15.50
C LYS A 73 -2.72 10.76 -14.08
N TYR A 74 -2.17 11.44 -13.07
CA TYR A 74 -2.33 11.04 -11.68
C TYR A 74 -3.21 12.01 -10.92
N LEU A 75 -4.16 11.49 -10.16
CA LEU A 75 -5.24 12.24 -9.52
C LEU A 75 -5.02 12.43 -8.03
N LYS A 76 -5.63 13.47 -7.49
CA LYS A 76 -5.78 13.72 -6.05
C LYS A 76 -7.18 14.30 -5.78
N TYR A 77 -7.67 14.14 -4.56
CA TYR A 77 -8.86 14.89 -4.14
C TYR A 77 -8.53 16.36 -3.93
N ALA A 78 -9.44 17.25 -4.29
CA ALA A 78 -9.38 18.68 -3.98
C ALA A 78 -10.33 18.99 -2.82
N LEU A 79 -9.93 19.91 -1.94
CA LEU A 79 -10.75 20.29 -0.79
C LEU A 79 -12.07 20.96 -1.22
N GLN A 80 -12.03 21.78 -2.27
CA GLN A 80 -13.19 22.52 -2.81
C GLN A 80 -14.25 21.59 -3.38
N ASN A 81 -13.84 20.44 -3.93
CA ASN A 81 -14.76 19.42 -4.45
C ASN A 81 -14.34 18.03 -3.92
N LYS A 82 -14.90 17.65 -2.76
CA LYS A 82 -14.58 16.38 -2.09
C LYS A 82 -15.00 15.13 -2.86
N ARG A 83 -15.87 15.26 -3.86
CA ARG A 83 -16.38 14.14 -4.67
C ARG A 83 -15.62 13.93 -5.96
N GLU A 84 -14.87 14.93 -6.41
CA GLU A 84 -14.12 14.89 -7.66
C GLU A 84 -12.61 14.87 -7.39
N GLN A 85 -11.93 14.13 -8.23
CA GLN A 85 -10.47 14.07 -8.23
C GLN A 85 -9.94 15.02 -9.30
N VAL A 86 -8.97 15.86 -8.93
CA VAL A 86 -8.27 16.75 -9.85
C VAL A 86 -6.92 16.18 -10.24
N GLU A 87 -6.41 16.54 -11.40
CA GLU A 87 -5.13 16.09 -11.90
C GLU A 87 -3.98 16.72 -11.09
N ARG A 88 -3.02 15.90 -10.67
CA ARG A 88 -1.78 16.36 -10.03
C ARG A 88 -0.87 17.01 -11.08
N ARG A 89 0.08 17.83 -10.62
CA ARG A 89 1.09 18.49 -11.46
C ARG A 89 0.47 19.24 -12.67
N LYS A 90 -0.66 19.92 -12.45
CA LYS A 90 -1.35 20.68 -13.52
C LYS A 90 -1.67 19.83 -14.75
N GLY A 91 -1.98 18.55 -14.57
CA GLY A 91 -2.34 17.62 -15.66
C GLY A 91 -1.14 17.01 -16.40
N ALA A 92 0.07 17.17 -15.89
CA ALA A 92 1.25 16.56 -16.53
C ALA A 92 1.14 15.03 -16.60
N THR A 93 1.53 14.48 -17.74
CA THR A 93 1.59 13.05 -17.98
C THR A 93 2.77 12.43 -17.23
N TYR A 94 2.49 11.33 -16.53
CA TYR A 94 3.50 10.46 -15.95
C TYR A 94 3.88 9.42 -16.99
N LYS A 95 5.17 9.13 -17.13
CA LYS A 95 5.72 8.05 -17.96
C LYS A 95 6.58 7.18 -17.06
N VAL A 96 6.27 5.89 -16.97
CA VAL A 96 6.95 4.95 -16.07
C VAL A 96 7.05 3.56 -16.68
N SER A 97 8.00 2.77 -16.20
CA SER A 97 8.21 1.36 -16.55
C SER A 97 7.54 0.46 -15.53
N PRO A 98 6.43 -0.22 -15.84
CA PRO A 98 5.67 -1.04 -14.87
C PRO A 98 6.40 -2.35 -14.57
N TYR A 99 6.44 -2.75 -13.28
CA TYR A 99 7.11 -3.97 -12.83
C TYR A 99 6.24 -4.94 -12.05
N LYS A 100 5.43 -4.44 -11.10
CA LYS A 100 4.63 -5.30 -10.24
C LYS A 100 3.33 -4.63 -9.82
N LEU A 101 2.25 -5.39 -9.77
CA LEU A 101 1.01 -4.98 -9.12
C LEU A 101 0.93 -5.62 -7.72
N LEU A 102 0.62 -4.81 -6.73
CA LEU A 102 0.43 -5.23 -5.34
C LEU A 102 -0.99 -4.88 -4.89
N ILE A 103 -1.52 -5.68 -3.97
CA ILE A 103 -2.75 -5.37 -3.25
C ILE A 103 -2.37 -5.09 -1.80
N ASN A 104 -2.69 -3.91 -1.31
CA ASN A 104 -2.52 -3.55 0.08
C ASN A 104 -3.74 -2.79 0.57
N ASP A 105 -4.28 -3.15 1.75
CA ASP A 105 -5.52 -2.58 2.29
C ASP A 105 -6.68 -2.52 1.29
N GLY A 106 -6.77 -3.51 0.40
CA GLY A 106 -7.80 -3.61 -0.63
C GLY A 106 -7.69 -2.54 -1.73
N ASN A 107 -6.51 -1.96 -1.94
CA ASN A 107 -6.20 -1.11 -3.09
C ASN A 107 -5.11 -1.74 -3.94
N TYR A 108 -5.19 -1.53 -5.26
CA TYR A 108 -4.11 -1.89 -6.16
C TYR A 108 -3.04 -0.80 -6.19
N TYR A 109 -1.79 -1.23 -6.09
CA TYR A 109 -0.60 -0.39 -6.24
C TYR A 109 0.27 -0.93 -7.36
N LEU A 110 0.72 -0.04 -8.22
CA LEU A 110 1.72 -0.32 -9.23
C LEU A 110 3.10 0.07 -8.66
N LEU A 111 4.04 -0.88 -8.66
CA LEU A 111 5.46 -0.60 -8.56
C LEU A 111 6.00 -0.35 -9.97
N ALA A 112 6.56 0.80 -10.20
CA ALA A 112 7.11 1.17 -11.48
C ALA A 112 8.42 1.94 -11.30
N PHE A 113 9.37 1.73 -12.21
CA PHE A 113 10.54 2.58 -12.31
C PHE A 113 10.15 3.90 -12.97
N ASP A 114 10.46 5.00 -12.29
CA ASP A 114 10.20 6.35 -12.78
C ASP A 114 11.49 6.93 -13.34
N ASP A 115 11.55 7.08 -14.66
CA ASP A 115 12.74 7.55 -15.38
C ASP A 115 13.22 8.94 -14.88
N ARG A 116 12.30 9.79 -14.41
CA ARG A 116 12.61 11.12 -13.92
C ARG A 116 13.38 11.10 -12.60
N TYR A 117 13.06 10.13 -11.73
CA TYR A 117 13.66 10.02 -10.39
C TYR A 117 14.68 8.90 -10.29
N GLN A 118 14.80 8.04 -11.34
CA GLN A 118 15.70 6.91 -11.38
C GLN A 118 15.51 5.93 -10.22
N GLU A 119 14.26 5.75 -9.77
CA GLU A 119 13.91 4.90 -8.63
C GLU A 119 12.58 4.17 -8.83
N ILE A 120 12.35 3.11 -8.06
CA ILE A 120 11.06 2.42 -8.01
C ILE A 120 10.08 3.25 -7.16
N ARG A 121 8.98 3.63 -7.79
CA ARG A 121 7.88 4.38 -7.17
C ARG A 121 6.60 3.59 -7.12
N ARG A 122 5.73 3.98 -6.20
CA ARG A 122 4.43 3.38 -5.93
C ARG A 122 3.32 4.28 -6.41
N TYR A 123 2.41 3.74 -7.21
CA TYR A 123 1.26 4.47 -7.72
C TYR A 123 -0.03 3.72 -7.41
N ARG A 124 -0.99 4.38 -6.77
CA ARG A 124 -2.32 3.79 -6.59
C ARG A 124 -3.05 3.75 -7.92
N VAL A 125 -3.49 2.57 -8.32
CA VAL A 125 -4.13 2.35 -9.62
C VAL A 125 -5.47 3.08 -9.73
N ASP A 126 -6.23 3.18 -8.64
CA ASP A 126 -7.49 3.93 -8.59
C ASP A 126 -7.34 5.45 -8.78
N ARG A 127 -6.10 5.96 -8.70
CA ARG A 127 -5.76 7.37 -8.97
C ARG A 127 -5.13 7.60 -10.35
N MET A 128 -5.03 6.55 -11.16
CA MET A 128 -4.47 6.67 -12.51
C MET A 128 -5.59 6.90 -13.52
N LYS A 129 -5.44 7.90 -14.39
CA LYS A 129 -6.39 8.27 -15.45
C LYS A 129 -5.71 8.18 -16.81
N GLU A 130 -6.45 7.76 -17.83
CA GLU A 130 -5.97 7.70 -19.22
C GLU A 130 -4.70 6.84 -19.36
N VAL A 131 -4.69 5.67 -18.69
CA VAL A 131 -3.56 4.75 -18.74
C VAL A 131 -3.44 4.17 -20.15
N LYS A 132 -2.23 4.24 -20.73
CA LYS A 132 -1.91 3.71 -22.04
C LYS A 132 -0.53 3.06 -22.02
N ALA A 133 -0.38 1.91 -22.65
CA ALA A 133 0.93 1.39 -23.03
C ALA A 133 1.45 2.23 -24.20
N ILE A 134 2.75 2.45 -24.24
CA ILE A 134 3.45 3.14 -25.33
C ILE A 134 4.53 2.22 -25.89
N ASP A 135 4.86 2.40 -27.17
CA ASP A 135 5.87 1.59 -27.85
C ASP A 135 7.29 2.05 -27.48
N GLU A 136 7.57 2.01 -26.18
CA GLU A 136 8.90 2.24 -25.61
C GLU A 136 9.25 1.07 -24.68
N PRO A 137 10.43 0.44 -24.79
CA PRO A 137 10.85 -0.63 -23.92
C PRO A 137 10.90 -0.19 -22.45
N ARG A 138 10.56 -1.11 -21.54
CA ARG A 138 10.67 -0.92 -20.10
C ARG A 138 12.14 -0.72 -19.68
N GLU A 139 12.40 0.25 -18.82
CA GLU A 139 13.71 0.53 -18.21
C GLU A 139 13.74 0.21 -16.70
N GLY A 140 14.92 0.27 -16.08
CA GLY A 140 15.09 0.08 -14.63
C GLY A 140 15.15 -1.39 -14.19
N ALA A 141 15.42 -2.34 -15.10
CA ALA A 141 15.46 -3.78 -14.79
C ALA A 141 16.46 -4.12 -13.68
N LYS A 142 17.64 -3.49 -13.68
CA LYS A 142 18.67 -3.70 -12.65
C LYS A 142 18.17 -3.23 -11.28
N VAL A 143 17.62 -2.02 -11.20
CA VAL A 143 17.08 -1.43 -9.98
C VAL A 143 15.95 -2.29 -9.40
N PHE A 144 15.09 -2.83 -10.27
CA PHE A 144 14.01 -3.71 -9.82
C PHE A 144 14.51 -5.10 -9.41
N ALA A 145 15.53 -5.65 -10.07
CA ALA A 145 16.11 -6.96 -9.74
C ALA A 145 16.79 -6.98 -8.36
N GLU A 146 17.28 -5.83 -7.88
CA GLU A 146 17.86 -5.67 -6.55
C GLU A 146 16.78 -5.62 -5.45
N LEU A 147 15.51 -5.51 -5.82
CA LEU A 147 14.39 -5.41 -4.90
C LEU A 147 13.90 -6.80 -4.49
N ASP A 148 14.24 -7.23 -3.28
CA ASP A 148 13.59 -8.40 -2.68
C ASP A 148 12.13 -8.08 -2.33
N MET A 149 11.21 -8.59 -3.13
CA MET A 149 9.77 -8.27 -3.04
C MET A 149 9.13 -8.74 -1.74
N GLU A 150 9.56 -9.88 -1.20
CA GLU A 150 9.00 -10.40 0.05
C GLU A 150 9.39 -9.48 1.23
N SER A 151 10.66 -9.19 1.33
CA SER A 151 11.22 -8.25 2.30
C SER A 151 10.66 -6.83 2.11
N TYR A 152 10.49 -6.38 0.86
CA TYR A 152 9.92 -5.07 0.52
C TYR A 152 8.50 -4.89 1.08
N THR A 153 7.61 -5.87 0.88
CA THR A 153 6.23 -5.77 1.35
C THR A 153 6.11 -5.76 2.88
N ARG A 154 7.01 -6.45 3.58
CA ARG A 154 7.08 -6.47 5.05
C ARG A 154 7.60 -5.15 5.62
N ARG A 155 8.61 -4.54 4.97
CA ARG A 155 9.26 -3.31 5.45
C ARG A 155 8.39 -2.07 5.33
N VAL A 156 7.50 -2.03 4.33
CA VAL A 156 6.73 -0.84 3.97
C VAL A 156 5.44 -0.72 4.78
N PHE A 157 5.29 0.36 5.50
CA PHE A 157 4.07 0.66 6.25
C PHE A 157 3.08 1.45 5.38
N SER A 158 1.89 0.89 5.17
CA SER A 158 0.80 1.52 4.38
C SER A 158 1.24 2.08 3.03
N MET A 159 2.24 1.45 2.40
CA MET A 159 2.84 1.89 1.11
C MET A 159 3.50 3.29 1.14
N PHE A 160 3.89 3.77 2.32
CA PHE A 160 4.74 4.95 2.47
C PHE A 160 6.22 4.51 2.54
N GLY A 161 7.07 5.17 1.76
CA GLY A 161 8.51 4.93 1.72
C GLY A 161 9.26 5.71 2.80
N GLY A 162 10.41 5.17 3.19
CA GLY A 162 11.34 5.80 4.12
C GLY A 162 12.75 5.22 3.96
N LYS A 163 13.69 5.70 4.77
CA LYS A 163 15.03 5.09 4.82
C LYS A 163 14.94 3.70 5.46
N GLN A 164 15.50 2.70 4.81
CA GLN A 164 15.61 1.36 5.38
C GLN A 164 16.54 1.38 6.58
N LYS A 165 16.06 0.84 7.69
CA LYS A 165 16.82 0.68 8.94
C LYS A 165 16.47 -0.65 9.60
N ARG A 166 17.45 -1.27 10.23
CA ARG A 166 17.23 -2.39 11.13
C ARG A 166 16.84 -1.85 12.49
N VAL A 167 15.61 -2.14 12.90
CA VAL A 167 14.99 -1.53 14.10
C VAL A 167 14.64 -2.62 15.10
N SER A 168 14.90 -2.36 16.37
CA SER A 168 14.42 -3.19 17.49
C SER A 168 13.28 -2.49 18.21
N ILE A 169 12.18 -3.22 18.36
CA ILE A 169 10.97 -2.73 19.03
C ILE A 169 10.65 -3.67 20.18
N ARG A 170 10.52 -3.12 21.37
CA ARG A 170 10.08 -3.82 22.58
C ARG A 170 8.57 -3.78 22.67
N PHE A 171 7.94 -4.92 22.89
CA PHE A 171 6.49 -5.09 23.04
C PHE A 171 6.16 -5.82 24.33
N ILE A 172 4.97 -5.61 24.87
CA ILE A 172 4.39 -6.52 25.88
C ILE A 172 4.06 -7.87 25.23
N ASN A 173 4.13 -8.97 25.99
CA ASN A 173 3.93 -10.33 25.46
C ASN A 173 2.57 -10.54 24.78
N GLN A 174 1.51 -9.84 25.20
CA GLN A 174 0.17 -9.92 24.59
C GLN A 174 0.12 -9.40 23.14
N LEU A 175 1.14 -8.71 22.66
CA LEU A 175 1.22 -8.22 21.29
C LEU A 175 2.05 -9.12 20.38
N LEU A 176 2.39 -10.35 20.81
CA LEU A 176 3.21 -11.26 20.01
C LEU A 176 2.56 -11.59 18.66
N ASP A 177 1.28 -11.95 18.65
CA ASP A 177 0.55 -12.24 17.42
C ASP A 177 0.55 -11.04 16.47
N THR A 178 0.30 -9.84 17.00
CA THR A 178 0.35 -8.60 16.21
C THR A 178 1.73 -8.34 15.61
N ALA A 179 2.79 -8.62 16.35
CA ALA A 179 4.16 -8.48 15.85
C ALA A 179 4.47 -9.54 14.78
N ILE A 180 4.05 -10.80 14.98
CA ILE A 180 4.22 -11.88 14.00
C ILE A 180 3.43 -11.58 12.71
N GLU A 181 2.17 -11.17 12.82
CA GLU A 181 1.35 -10.77 11.67
C GLU A 181 1.99 -9.63 10.88
N ARG A 182 2.68 -8.72 11.58
CA ARG A 182 3.30 -7.56 10.94
C ARG A 182 4.66 -7.85 10.32
N PHE A 183 5.55 -8.53 11.04
CA PHE A 183 6.94 -8.73 10.64
C PHE A 183 7.21 -10.11 10.06
N GLY A 184 6.34 -11.09 10.32
CA GLY A 184 6.53 -12.48 9.91
C GLY A 184 7.52 -13.24 10.80
N THR A 185 7.86 -14.45 10.36
CA THR A 185 8.77 -15.36 11.06
C THR A 185 9.95 -15.78 10.19
N SER A 186 10.29 -14.99 9.16
CA SER A 186 11.42 -15.27 8.28
C SER A 186 12.75 -15.15 9.01
N PRO A 187 13.84 -15.81 8.52
CA PRO A 187 15.13 -15.87 9.20
C PRO A 187 15.79 -14.52 9.46
N ASP A 188 15.37 -13.47 8.75
CA ASP A 188 15.86 -12.09 8.90
C ASP A 188 15.13 -11.30 10.00
N VAL A 189 14.07 -11.87 10.59
CA VAL A 189 13.31 -11.28 11.70
C VAL A 189 13.64 -12.04 13.00
N PHE A 190 14.10 -11.32 14.00
CA PHE A 190 14.52 -11.93 15.28
C PHE A 190 13.54 -11.54 16.38
N TYR A 191 13.09 -12.57 17.10
CA TYR A 191 12.30 -12.44 18.32
C TYR A 191 13.12 -12.94 19.50
N ARG A 192 13.22 -12.15 20.55
CA ARG A 192 13.83 -12.58 21.82
C ARG A 192 13.00 -12.13 23.00
N GLN A 193 12.94 -12.94 24.02
CA GLN A 193 12.36 -12.53 25.30
C GLN A 193 13.27 -11.47 25.94
N ASP A 194 12.69 -10.39 26.47
CA ASP A 194 13.41 -9.31 27.13
C ASP A 194 13.32 -9.47 28.65
N ASP A 195 12.12 -9.61 29.18
CA ASP A 195 11.82 -9.96 30.57
C ASP A 195 10.53 -10.82 30.63
N GLU A 196 10.00 -11.06 31.82
CA GLU A 196 8.80 -11.89 32.03
C GLU A 196 7.54 -11.38 31.29
N LYS A 197 7.47 -10.07 31.01
CA LYS A 197 6.30 -9.39 30.44
C LYS A 197 6.52 -8.87 29.04
N HIS A 198 7.76 -8.87 28.55
CA HIS A 198 8.12 -8.23 27.29
C HIS A 198 9.00 -9.12 26.41
N PHE A 199 8.88 -8.88 25.12
CA PHE A 199 9.79 -9.38 24.10
C PHE A 199 10.28 -8.24 23.19
N VAL A 200 11.34 -8.50 22.47
CA VAL A 200 11.89 -7.59 21.44
C VAL A 200 11.82 -8.27 20.08
N VAL A 201 11.32 -7.57 19.10
CA VAL A 201 11.46 -7.93 17.69
C VAL A 201 12.48 -7.02 17.02
N THR A 202 13.38 -7.62 16.23
CA THR A 202 14.36 -6.89 15.41
C THR A 202 14.14 -7.26 13.96
N ALA A 203 13.78 -6.25 13.15
CA ALA A 203 13.44 -6.40 11.73
C ALA A 203 13.89 -5.18 10.92
N ASP A 204 14.02 -5.35 9.61
CA ASP A 204 14.25 -4.26 8.69
C ASP A 204 12.92 -3.56 8.40
N VAL A 205 12.88 -2.24 8.53
CA VAL A 205 11.71 -1.40 8.24
C VAL A 205 12.09 -0.18 7.42
N GLU A 206 11.15 0.34 6.64
CA GLU A 206 11.25 1.69 6.08
C GLU A 206 10.74 2.69 7.13
N VAL A 207 11.68 3.42 7.73
CA VAL A 207 11.37 4.41 8.78
C VAL A 207 10.62 5.57 8.14
N SER A 208 9.40 5.79 8.59
CA SER A 208 8.47 6.80 8.07
C SER A 208 7.49 7.23 9.15
N ASP A 209 6.79 8.35 8.95
CA ASP A 209 5.73 8.80 9.85
C ASP A 209 4.64 7.72 10.05
N GLN A 210 4.36 6.91 9.03
CA GLN A 210 3.39 5.81 9.12
C GLN A 210 3.90 4.68 10.03
N PHE A 211 5.20 4.38 9.99
CA PHE A 211 5.83 3.45 10.91
C PHE A 211 5.74 3.96 12.35
N PHE A 212 6.10 5.22 12.59
CA PHE A 212 5.98 5.84 13.90
C PHE A 212 4.54 5.85 14.41
N ALA A 213 3.60 6.27 13.58
CA ALA A 213 2.18 6.26 13.93
C ALA A 213 1.65 4.87 14.28
N TRP A 214 2.12 3.82 13.57
CA TRP A 214 1.77 2.43 13.88
C TRP A 214 2.29 2.02 15.27
N VAL A 215 3.54 2.33 15.60
CA VAL A 215 4.09 2.07 16.94
C VAL A 215 3.35 2.87 18.02
N CYS A 216 3.04 4.15 17.76
CA CYS A 216 2.26 5.00 18.66
C CYS A 216 0.88 4.42 18.98
N GLY A 217 0.26 3.71 18.04
CA GLY A 217 -1.04 3.06 18.25
C GLY A 217 -1.06 2.07 19.43
N PHE A 218 0.09 1.54 19.81
CA PHE A 218 0.22 0.66 20.98
C PHE A 218 0.45 1.43 22.29
N ARG A 219 0.70 2.74 22.22
CA ARG A 219 0.94 3.60 23.39
C ARG A 219 2.12 3.04 24.22
N LYS A 220 1.99 2.94 25.54
CA LYS A 220 3.02 2.40 26.44
C LYS A 220 3.31 0.89 26.29
N ARG A 221 2.59 0.19 25.41
CA ARG A 221 2.74 -1.27 25.20
C ARG A 221 3.80 -1.64 24.17
N ALA A 222 4.31 -0.65 23.42
CA ALA A 222 5.42 -0.83 22.49
C ALA A 222 6.34 0.38 22.50
N ALA A 223 7.65 0.16 22.29
CA ALA A 223 8.63 1.22 22.18
C ALA A 223 9.76 0.82 21.24
N ILE A 224 10.20 1.75 20.39
CA ILE A 224 11.44 1.59 19.60
C ILE A 224 12.61 1.76 20.56
N ILE A 225 13.51 0.79 20.60
CA ILE A 225 14.67 0.80 21.51
C ILE A 225 16.01 0.90 20.78
N ASN A 226 16.04 0.62 19.49
CA ASN A 226 17.26 0.69 18.68
C ASN A 226 16.91 0.84 17.19
N PRO A 227 17.72 1.50 16.33
CA PRO A 227 18.96 2.24 16.68
C PRO A 227 18.66 3.63 17.27
N PRO A 228 19.65 4.28 17.91
CA PRO A 228 19.46 5.54 18.60
C PRO A 228 18.93 6.68 17.73
N ASP A 229 19.33 6.76 16.47
CA ASP A 229 18.86 7.79 15.52
C ASP A 229 17.36 7.62 15.18
N VAL A 230 16.84 6.38 15.16
CA VAL A 230 15.41 6.12 14.97
C VAL A 230 14.63 6.43 16.23
N VAL A 231 15.18 6.14 17.41
CA VAL A 231 14.61 6.52 18.71
C VAL A 231 14.49 8.04 18.80
N GLU A 232 15.53 8.77 18.40
CA GLU A 232 15.50 10.24 18.41
C GLU A 232 14.49 10.81 17.41
N SER A 233 14.41 10.20 16.22
CA SER A 233 13.39 10.57 15.22
C SER A 233 11.97 10.33 15.74
N MET A 234 11.76 9.26 16.51
CA MET A 234 10.47 8.98 17.15
C MET A 234 10.12 10.01 18.22
N LYS A 235 11.09 10.44 19.04
CA LYS A 235 10.85 11.51 20.03
C LYS A 235 10.43 12.80 19.34
N LYS A 236 11.17 13.21 18.29
CA LYS A 236 10.83 14.39 17.51
C LYS A 236 9.44 14.28 16.88
N PHE A 237 9.07 13.12 16.35
CA PHE A 237 7.73 12.87 15.82
C PHE A 237 6.63 13.06 16.89
N LEU A 238 6.89 12.65 18.14
CA LEU A 238 5.97 12.85 19.27
C LEU A 238 5.88 14.32 19.69
N GLU A 239 7.01 15.02 19.75
CA GLU A 239 7.08 16.46 20.04
C GLU A 239 6.30 17.27 18.98
N ASP A 240 6.47 16.96 17.69
CA ASP A 240 5.72 17.59 16.59
C ASP A 240 4.20 17.37 16.71
N ILE A 241 3.77 16.26 17.29
CA ILE A 241 2.35 16.01 17.55
C ILE A 241 1.89 16.81 18.78
N GLU A 242 2.65 16.78 19.88
CA GLU A 242 2.32 17.47 21.13
C GLU A 242 2.16 18.98 20.91
N THR A 243 3.10 19.59 20.17
CA THR A 243 3.07 21.03 19.85
C THR A 243 1.74 21.46 19.21
N ARG A 244 1.13 20.61 18.36
CA ARG A 244 -0.17 20.91 17.72
C ARG A 244 -1.32 21.07 18.68
N TYR A 245 -1.25 20.42 19.84
CA TYR A 245 -2.31 20.47 20.86
C TYR A 245 -2.03 21.49 21.97
N GLN A 246 -0.83 22.12 21.94
CA GLN A 246 -0.48 23.22 22.86
C GLN A 246 -0.80 24.60 22.25
N ASP A 247 -0.79 24.71 20.91
CA ASP A 247 -1.05 26.00 20.21
C ASP A 247 -2.54 26.40 20.19
N ASP A 248 -3.48 25.50 20.56
CA ASP A 248 -4.93 25.77 20.60
C ASP A 248 -5.42 26.37 21.94
N GLU A 249 -4.53 26.69 22.88
CA GLU A 249 -4.88 27.34 24.17
C GLU A 249 -4.68 28.89 24.17
N ASN A 250 -4.51 29.53 23.01
CA ASN A 250 -4.42 30.99 22.86
C ASN A 250 -5.55 31.58 22.03
#